data_30dda2e7a68c5c7a7683e513e3e83032
#
_entry.id   30dda2e7a68c5c7a7683e513e3e83032
#
_cell.length_a   1.000
_cell.length_b   1.000
_cell.length_c   1.000
_cell.angle_alpha   90.00
_cell.angle_beta   90.00
_cell.angle_gamma   90.00
#
_symmetry.space_group_name_H-M   'P 1'
#
loop_
_entity.id
_entity.type
_entity.pdbx_description
1 polymer ?
#
loop_
_entity_poly.entity_id
_entity_poly.type
_entity_poly.pdbx_seq_one_letter_code
_entity_poly.pdbx_strand_id
1 'polypeptide(L)'
;HMGSDEPAQAEASQQVQAKASDASPIAYVNLPQAFVFNVTGDSRDRLVQIKAQLMVRGAENEELARYHSPLIESSLLSTFASATVDQLRSPTGRVELRDRASEDIKAALNAAVGKPVIEKVLFTDFVIQ
;
A
#
# COMPACT_ATOMS: atom_id res chain seq x y z
N HIS A 1 39.22 -16.82 3.29
CA HIS A 1 38.91 -16.57 3.23
C HIS A 1 38.67 -16.29 3.31
N MET A 2 38.50 -16.37 3.41
CA MET A 2 38.00 -16.09 3.36
C MET A 2 37.41 -15.87 3.24
N GLY A 3 37.11 -16.02 3.26
CA GLY A 3 36.26 -15.74 3.10
C GLY A 3 35.60 -15.64 3.14
N SER A 4 35.39 -15.73 3.19
CA SER A 4 34.59 -15.50 3.16
C SER A 4 34.14 -15.17 3.30
N ASP A 5 33.87 -15.14 3.28
CA ASP A 5 33.20 -14.79 3.31
C ASP A 5 32.69 -14.46 3.13
N GLU A 6 32.37 -14.50 3.07
CA GLU A 6 31.62 -14.17 2.84
C GLU A 6 30.97 -14.23 2.66
N PRO A 7 31.22 -14.57 2.58
CA PRO A 7 30.22 -14.59 2.43
C PRO A 7 29.69 -14.53 2.64
N ALA A 8 29.51 -14.62 2.74
CA ALA A 8 28.76 -14.49 2.96
C ALA A 8 28.41 -14.12 2.80
N GLN A 9 28.06 -13.94 2.60
CA GLN A 9 27.47 -13.60 2.45
C GLN A 9 26.90 -13.71 1.80
N ALA A 10 27.02 -14.24 1.53
CA ALA A 10 26.31 -14.41 1.02
C ALA A 10 25.75 -14.98 1.05
N GLU A 11 25.38 -15.23 1.37
CA GLU A 11 24.69 -15.59 1.57
C GLU A 11 24.21 -15.39 1.66
N ALA A 12 24.26 -15.21 1.82
CA ALA A 12 23.66 -14.85 1.96
C ALA A 12 23.27 -14.45 1.35
N SER A 13 23.02 -14.39 1.01
CA SER A 13 22.43 -14.01 0.37
C SER A 13 21.70 -14.34 -0.19
N GLN A 14 21.25 -14.74 -0.19
CA GLN A 14 20.42 -15.03 -0.52
C GLN A 14 19.64 -15.26 -0.21
N GLN A 15 19.54 -15.59 0.24
CA GLN A 15 18.78 -15.43 0.66
C GLN A 15 18.74 -14.67 0.82
N VAL A 16 19.04 -14.99 0.79
CA VAL A 16 19.21 -13.80 1.08
C VAL A 16 18.77 -12.72 0.19
N GLN A 17 18.22 -12.74 -0.73
CA GLN A 17 17.70 -11.74 -1.53
C GLN A 17 16.65 -10.95 -0.85
N ALA A 18 15.77 -11.59 -0.13
CA ALA A 18 14.78 -10.91 0.69
C ALA A 18 15.45 -10.02 1.70
N LYS A 19 16.59 -10.46 2.23
CA LYS A 19 17.33 -9.63 3.15
C LYS A 19 17.88 -8.39 2.50
N ALA A 20 18.33 -8.47 1.27
CA ALA A 20 18.80 -7.30 0.55
C ALA A 20 17.66 -6.31 0.35
N SER A 21 16.47 -6.79 0.00
CA SER A 21 15.29 -5.92 -0.13
C SER A 21 14.93 -5.27 1.18
N ASP A 22 14.98 -6.04 2.28
CA ASP A 22 14.64 -5.50 3.59
C ASP A 22 15.61 -4.42 4.04
N ALA A 23 16.84 -4.45 3.55
CA ALA A 23 17.83 -3.44 3.90
C ALA A 23 17.72 -2.18 3.07
N SER A 24 16.90 -2.16 2.04
CA SER A 24 16.75 -0.99 1.19
C SER A 24 15.99 0.11 1.93
N PRO A 25 16.26 1.38 1.60
CA PRO A 25 15.58 2.47 2.28
C PRO A 25 14.11 2.52 1.96
N ILE A 26 13.34 2.97 2.94
CA ILE A 26 11.92 3.24 2.79
C ILE A 26 11.74 4.53 2.02
N ALA A 27 10.76 4.57 1.13
CA ALA A 27 10.31 5.78 0.46
C ALA A 27 8.79 5.83 0.49
N TYR A 28 8.25 7.03 0.35
CA TYR A 28 6.81 7.25 0.35
C TYR A 28 6.40 7.82 -0.99
N VAL A 29 5.40 7.21 -1.59
CA VAL A 29 4.86 7.64 -2.88
C VAL A 29 3.47 8.21 -2.63
N ASN A 30 3.30 9.51 -2.91
CA ASN A 30 2.00 10.14 -2.77
C ASN A 30 1.15 9.83 -3.99
N LEU A 31 -0.11 9.50 -3.76
CA LEU A 31 -1.08 9.45 -4.82
C LEU A 31 -1.61 10.87 -5.01
N PRO A 32 -1.57 11.40 -6.25
CA PRO A 32 -1.70 12.85 -6.42
C PRO A 32 -3.07 13.42 -6.10
N GLN A 33 -4.12 12.61 -6.13
CA GLN A 33 -5.46 13.12 -5.90
C GLN A 33 -6.13 12.41 -4.76
N ALA A 34 -6.97 13.15 -4.03
CA ALA A 34 -7.81 12.56 -3.00
C ALA A 34 -8.86 11.65 -3.64
N PHE A 35 -9.24 10.60 -2.91
CA PHE A 35 -10.33 9.71 -3.31
C PHE A 35 -11.60 10.25 -2.68
N VAL A 36 -12.59 10.59 -3.52
CA VAL A 36 -13.86 11.14 -3.07
C VAL A 36 -14.95 10.17 -3.46
N PHE A 37 -15.74 9.73 -2.48
CA PHE A 37 -16.78 8.74 -2.74
C PHE A 37 -17.91 8.88 -1.73
N ASN A 38 -19.08 8.34 -2.10
CA ASN A 38 -20.25 8.35 -1.23
C ASN A 38 -20.36 7.01 -0.52
N VAL A 39 -20.75 7.06 0.73
CA VAL A 39 -21.09 5.87 1.51
C VAL A 39 -22.48 6.01 2.08
N THR A 40 -23.18 4.88 2.09
CA THR A 40 -24.48 4.78 2.74
C THR A 40 -24.32 3.91 3.99
N GLY A 41 -25.34 3.83 4.82
CA GLY A 41 -25.32 2.96 5.98
C GLY A 41 -25.82 3.60 7.25
N ASP A 42 -26.09 4.91 7.25
CA ASP A 42 -26.83 5.56 8.33
C ASP A 42 -28.00 6.34 7.71
N SER A 43 -28.42 7.41 8.34
CA SER A 43 -29.66 8.09 7.95
C SER A 43 -29.57 8.81 6.60
N ARG A 44 -28.35 8.99 6.06
CA ARG A 44 -28.17 9.69 4.79
C ARG A 44 -26.84 9.28 4.16
N ASP A 45 -26.68 9.64 2.89
CA ASP A 45 -25.40 9.45 2.21
C ASP A 45 -24.37 10.40 2.80
N ARG A 46 -23.15 9.89 2.93
CA ARG A 46 -22.02 10.66 3.42
C ARG A 46 -20.99 10.79 2.33
N LEU A 47 -20.42 11.97 2.21
CA LEU A 47 -19.30 12.20 1.30
C LEU A 47 -18.01 11.97 2.08
N VAL A 48 -17.14 11.10 1.56
CA VAL A 48 -15.89 10.75 2.20
C VAL A 48 -14.75 11.15 1.28
N GLN A 49 -13.72 11.73 1.88
CA GLN A 49 -12.50 12.09 1.15
C GLN A 49 -11.31 11.50 1.89
N ILE A 50 -10.50 10.74 1.15
CA ILE A 50 -9.30 10.10 1.71
C ILE A 50 -8.12 10.40 0.80
N LYS A 51 -7.03 10.85 1.39
CA LYS A 51 -5.74 10.94 0.71
C LYS A 51 -4.89 9.77 1.16
N ALA A 52 -4.18 9.17 0.22
CA ALA A 52 -3.40 7.98 0.48
C ALA A 52 -1.96 8.16 0.05
N GLN A 53 -1.10 7.45 0.73
CA GLN A 53 0.33 7.43 0.48
C GLN A 53 0.77 5.97 0.52
N LEU A 54 1.73 5.61 -0.31
CA LEU A 54 2.25 4.24 -0.37
C LEU A 54 3.61 4.19 0.28
N MET A 55 3.82 3.24 1.17
CA MET A 55 5.14 2.98 1.72
C MET A 55 5.77 1.88 0.90
N VAL A 56 6.94 2.16 0.33
CA VAL A 56 7.67 1.20 -0.51
C VAL A 56 9.10 1.09 -0.02
N ARG A 57 9.77 0.04 -0.45
CA ARG A 57 11.14 -0.20 -0.04
C ARG A 57 12.00 -0.38 -1.28
N GLY A 58 12.97 0.52 -1.44
CA GLY A 58 13.93 0.48 -2.53
C GLY A 58 13.48 1.25 -3.75
N ALA A 59 14.46 1.70 -4.54
CA ALA A 59 14.23 2.55 -5.70
C ALA A 59 13.42 1.85 -6.79
N GLU A 60 13.66 0.56 -6.98
CA GLU A 60 12.92 -0.18 -8.00
C GLU A 60 11.44 -0.25 -7.67
N ASN A 61 11.11 -0.52 -6.41
CA ASN A 61 9.71 -0.57 -6.00
C ASN A 61 9.06 0.80 -6.03
N GLU A 62 9.81 1.85 -5.72
CA GLU A 62 9.29 3.21 -5.85
C GLU A 62 8.91 3.50 -7.30
N GLU A 63 9.77 3.14 -8.23
CA GLU A 63 9.52 3.33 -9.66
C GLU A 63 8.31 2.54 -10.13
N LEU A 64 8.21 1.28 -9.72
CA LEU A 64 7.09 0.43 -10.08
C LEU A 64 5.77 0.97 -9.53
N ALA A 65 5.79 1.47 -8.30
CA ALA A 65 4.58 2.05 -7.70
C ALA A 65 4.13 3.28 -8.48
N ARG A 66 5.06 4.14 -8.88
CA ARG A 66 4.72 5.33 -9.67
C ARG A 66 4.19 4.96 -11.05
N TYR A 67 4.84 4.00 -11.69
CA TYR A 67 4.41 3.58 -13.04
C TYR A 67 3.02 2.95 -12.99
N HIS A 68 2.73 2.16 -11.96
CA HIS A 68 1.45 1.45 -11.85
C HIS A 68 0.43 2.21 -11.02
N SER A 69 0.59 3.53 -10.85
CA SER A 69 -0.35 4.31 -10.07
C SER A 69 -1.80 4.17 -10.55
N PRO A 70 -2.10 4.08 -11.85
CA PRO A 70 -3.49 3.86 -12.25
C PRO A 70 -4.08 2.55 -11.72
N LEU A 71 -3.29 1.49 -11.72
CA LEU A 71 -3.74 0.19 -11.18
C LEU A 71 -3.97 0.29 -9.67
N ILE A 72 -3.07 0.98 -8.97
CA ILE A 72 -3.17 1.17 -7.53
C ILE A 72 -4.41 1.98 -7.19
N GLU A 73 -4.65 3.06 -7.93
CA GLU A 73 -5.83 3.90 -7.73
C GLU A 73 -7.11 3.13 -7.97
N SER A 74 -7.15 2.32 -9.02
CA SER A 74 -8.30 1.48 -9.31
C SER A 74 -8.58 0.50 -8.18
N SER A 75 -7.53 -0.11 -7.64
CA SER A 75 -7.65 -1.05 -6.52
C SER A 75 -8.20 -0.35 -5.28
N LEU A 76 -7.68 0.86 -4.99
CA LEU A 76 -8.16 1.63 -3.84
C LEU A 76 -9.62 2.02 -3.97
N LEU A 77 -10.04 2.46 -5.16
CA LEU A 77 -11.44 2.80 -5.38
C LEU A 77 -12.34 1.59 -5.15
N SER A 78 -11.92 0.44 -5.62
CA SER A 78 -12.67 -0.79 -5.43
C SER A 78 -12.80 -1.14 -3.94
N THR A 79 -11.70 -1.02 -3.20
CA THR A 79 -11.71 -1.29 -1.77
C THR A 79 -12.61 -0.31 -1.03
N PHE A 80 -12.50 0.99 -1.35
CA PHE A 80 -13.31 2.01 -0.71
C PHE A 80 -14.80 1.86 -1.01
N ALA A 81 -15.14 1.33 -2.18
CA ALA A 81 -16.54 1.12 -2.54
C ALA A 81 -17.24 0.14 -1.61
N SER A 82 -16.48 -0.71 -0.91
CA SER A 82 -17.04 -1.68 0.03
C SER A 82 -17.13 -1.15 1.46
N ALA A 83 -16.68 0.08 1.72
CA ALA A 83 -16.65 0.63 3.08
C ALA A 83 -18.05 1.06 3.52
N THR A 84 -18.28 1.00 4.83
CA THR A 84 -19.53 1.47 5.45
C THR A 84 -19.23 2.67 6.34
N VAL A 85 -20.27 3.45 6.65
CA VAL A 85 -20.14 4.59 7.56
C VAL A 85 -19.60 4.14 8.92
N ASP A 86 -20.14 3.06 9.46
CA ASP A 86 -19.71 2.55 10.76
C ASP A 86 -18.22 2.21 10.75
N GLN A 87 -17.76 1.54 9.70
CA GLN A 87 -16.35 1.20 9.55
C GLN A 87 -15.48 2.45 9.53
N LEU A 88 -15.91 3.46 8.77
CA LEU A 88 -15.11 4.67 8.59
C LEU A 88 -15.06 5.54 9.84
N ARG A 89 -16.06 5.46 10.71
CA ARG A 89 -16.11 6.23 11.96
C ARG A 89 -15.30 5.61 13.08
N SER A 90 -15.02 4.32 12.99
CA SER A 90 -14.30 3.62 14.04
C SER A 90 -12.80 3.64 13.76
N PRO A 91 -11.95 3.96 14.76
CA PRO A 91 -10.50 3.84 14.56
C PRO A 91 -10.09 2.43 14.14
N THR A 92 -10.68 1.41 14.76
CA THR A 92 -10.40 0.02 14.39
C THR A 92 -10.84 -0.25 12.96
N GLY A 93 -12.01 0.25 12.57
CA GLY A 93 -12.53 0.07 11.21
C GLY A 93 -11.64 0.74 10.17
N ARG A 94 -11.11 1.92 10.48
CA ARG A 94 -10.19 2.58 9.56
C ARG A 94 -8.89 1.81 9.39
N VAL A 95 -8.38 1.22 10.47
CA VAL A 95 -7.18 0.38 10.38
C VAL A 95 -7.47 -0.87 9.54
N GLU A 96 -8.62 -1.49 9.73
CA GLU A 96 -9.00 -2.66 8.93
C GLU A 96 -9.12 -2.29 7.45
N LEU A 97 -9.72 -1.14 7.15
CA LEU A 97 -9.85 -0.69 5.78
C LEU A 97 -8.48 -0.44 5.14
N ARG A 98 -7.58 0.20 5.89
CA ARG A 98 -6.23 0.44 5.41
C ARG A 98 -5.49 -0.87 5.14
N ASP A 99 -5.61 -1.83 6.04
CA ASP A 99 -4.94 -3.12 5.89
C ASP A 99 -5.50 -3.88 4.71
N ARG A 100 -6.82 -3.83 4.51
CA ARG A 100 -7.45 -4.45 3.36
C ARG A 100 -7.00 -3.79 2.06
N ALA A 101 -6.92 -2.45 2.06
CA ALA A 101 -6.43 -1.71 0.90
C ALA A 101 -5.01 -2.12 0.56
N SER A 102 -4.17 -2.28 1.58
CA SER A 102 -2.78 -2.71 1.39
C SER A 102 -2.73 -4.10 0.74
N GLU A 103 -3.53 -5.04 1.24
CA GLU A 103 -3.53 -6.39 0.68
C GLU A 103 -4.09 -6.43 -0.73
N ASP A 104 -5.13 -5.65 -1.00
CA ASP A 104 -5.71 -5.60 -2.35
C ASP A 104 -4.72 -5.05 -3.37
N ILE A 105 -3.98 -3.99 -2.99
CA ILE A 105 -2.97 -3.42 -3.87
C ILE A 105 -1.83 -4.39 -4.09
N LYS A 106 -1.36 -5.04 -3.04
CA LYS A 106 -0.30 -6.03 -3.16
C LYS A 106 -0.69 -7.15 -4.11
N ALA A 107 -1.93 -7.63 -4.01
CA ALA A 107 -2.42 -8.69 -4.87
C ALA A 107 -2.48 -8.22 -6.33
N ALA A 108 -2.96 -6.99 -6.58
CA ALA A 108 -3.05 -6.45 -7.93
C ALA A 108 -1.65 -6.29 -8.53
N LEU A 109 -0.71 -5.79 -7.76
CA LEU A 109 0.66 -5.60 -8.24
C LEU A 109 1.35 -6.93 -8.45
N ASN A 110 1.11 -7.90 -7.57
CA ASN A 110 1.70 -9.23 -7.74
C ASN A 110 1.21 -9.88 -9.03
N ALA A 111 -0.06 -9.68 -9.37
CA ALA A 111 -0.59 -10.19 -10.63
C ALA A 111 0.03 -9.48 -11.84
N ALA A 112 0.33 -8.19 -11.72
CA ALA A 112 0.83 -7.40 -12.84
C ALA A 112 2.34 -7.55 -13.05
N VAL A 113 3.12 -7.59 -11.96
CA VAL A 113 4.59 -7.54 -12.07
C VAL A 113 5.30 -8.67 -11.32
N GLY A 114 4.57 -9.57 -10.68
CA GLY A 114 5.16 -10.73 -10.03
C GLY A 114 5.67 -10.50 -8.61
N LYS A 115 5.40 -9.33 -8.03
CA LYS A 115 5.77 -9.05 -6.65
C LYS A 115 4.85 -7.98 -6.08
N PRO A 116 4.75 -7.88 -4.74
CA PRO A 116 3.76 -6.97 -4.12
C PRO A 116 4.12 -5.49 -4.20
N VAL A 117 5.37 -5.14 -4.41
CA VAL A 117 5.89 -3.78 -4.64
C VAL A 117 5.77 -2.87 -3.41
N ILE A 118 4.61 -2.80 -2.77
CA ILE A 118 4.42 -1.90 -1.62
C ILE A 118 4.52 -2.65 -0.30
N GLU A 119 4.89 -1.91 0.75
CA GLU A 119 4.84 -2.43 2.11
C GLU A 119 3.45 -2.27 2.68
N LYS A 120 2.88 -1.07 2.58
CA LYS A 120 1.53 -0.79 3.03
C LYS A 120 1.04 0.54 2.50
N VAL A 121 -0.26 0.76 2.65
CA VAL A 121 -0.92 2.03 2.37
C VAL A 121 -1.04 2.80 3.67
N LEU A 122 -0.90 4.12 3.59
CA LEU A 122 -1.17 5.03 4.71
C LEU A 122 -2.26 5.99 4.26
N PHE A 123 -3.14 6.35 5.19
CA PHE A 123 -4.12 7.42 4.94
C PHE A 123 -3.56 8.69 5.58
N THR A 124 -3.36 9.71 4.75
CA THR A 124 -2.74 10.97 5.19
C THR A 124 -3.76 12.05 5.43
N ASP A 125 -4.99 11.87 4.97
CA ASP A 125 -6.08 12.80 5.22
C ASP A 125 -7.37 11.99 5.16
N PHE A 126 -8.34 12.32 6.02
CA PHE A 126 -9.56 11.53 6.13
C PHE A 126 -10.68 12.46 6.61
N VAL A 127 -11.66 12.69 5.74
CA VAL A 127 -12.78 13.56 6.03
C VAL A 127 -14.09 12.87 5.70
N ILE A 128 -15.05 12.93 6.61
CA ILE A 128 -16.43 12.48 6.38
C ILE A 128 -17.35 13.70 6.55
N GLN A 129 -18.22 13.91 5.57
CA GLN A 129 -19.16 15.03 5.63
C GLN A 129 -20.61 14.59 5.69
#